data_52f3cf6419111fa18fe53ab6b0dc666b
#
_entry.id   52f3cf6419111fa18fe53ab6b0dc666b
#
_cell.length_a   1.000
_cell.length_b   1.000
_cell.length_c   1.000
_cell.angle_alpha   90.00
_cell.angle_beta   90.00
_cell.angle_gamma   90.00
#
_symmetry.space_group_name_H-M   'P 1'
#
loop_
_entity.id
_entity.type
_entity.pdbx_description
1 polymer ?
#
loop_
_entity_poly.entity_id
_entity_poly.type
_entity_poly.pdbx_seq_one_letter_code
_entity_poly.pdbx_strand_id
1 'polypeptide(L)'
;MCQKAAGNFFAALVGVPLTEFSWTRGDPAEFRSSQKVGRGFCRDCGTPLYYRHEDSRHISMSIGAFDDPASVPLAFQLGMEARLPQIDQLAGLKQYGSTEDTMPDQAPAIRATNNQHPDHDTESWTPKA
;
A
#
# COMPACT_ATOMS: atom_id res chain seq x y z
N MET A 1 1.99 1.27 -15.68
CA MET A 1 2.08 0.02 -14.88
C MET A 1 1.75 0.23 -13.40
N CYS A 2 2.32 1.22 -12.73
CA CYS A 2 2.12 1.43 -11.29
C CYS A 2 0.66 1.68 -10.90
N GLN A 3 -0.06 2.53 -11.63
CA GLN A 3 -1.49 2.79 -11.42
C GLN A 3 -2.32 1.49 -11.44
N LYS A 4 -2.08 0.62 -12.41
CA LYS A 4 -2.78 -0.66 -12.54
C LYS A 4 -2.46 -1.61 -11.37
N ALA A 5 -1.19 -1.69 -10.98
CA ALA A 5 -0.76 -2.57 -9.88
C ALA A 5 -1.22 -2.07 -8.50
N ALA A 6 -1.30 -0.76 -8.31
CA ALA A 6 -1.77 -0.16 -7.07
C ALA A 6 -3.31 -0.01 -7.00
N GLY A 7 -4.01 -0.14 -8.17
CA GLY A 7 -5.44 0.15 -8.24
C GLY A 7 -5.78 1.60 -7.86
N ASN A 8 -4.86 2.54 -8.14
CA ASN A 8 -4.96 3.92 -7.68
C ASN A 8 -4.40 4.89 -8.74
N PHE A 9 -4.55 6.19 -8.52
CA PHE A 9 -4.00 7.25 -9.38
C PHE A 9 -2.48 7.19 -9.50
N PHE A 10 -1.80 6.72 -8.44
CA PHE A 10 -0.34 6.54 -8.37
C PHE A 10 0.01 5.43 -7.38
N ALA A 11 1.23 4.96 -7.40
CA ALA A 11 1.81 4.14 -6.36
C ALA A 11 2.63 5.06 -5.42
N ALA A 12 2.20 5.16 -4.17
CA ALA A 12 2.98 5.83 -3.13
C ALA A 12 3.99 4.81 -2.57
N LEU A 13 5.27 5.07 -2.81
CA LEU A 13 6.36 4.13 -2.52
C LEU A 13 7.45 4.79 -1.67
N VAL A 14 8.00 4.02 -0.75
CA VAL A 14 9.11 4.41 0.13
C VAL A 14 10.32 3.54 -0.20
N GLY A 15 11.41 4.15 -0.66
CA GLY A 15 12.65 3.42 -0.95
C GLY A 15 13.38 3.03 0.33
N VAL A 16 13.59 1.74 0.53
CA VAL A 16 14.32 1.17 1.67
C VAL A 16 15.56 0.44 1.16
N PRO A 17 16.77 0.74 1.66
CA PRO A 17 17.96 -0.02 1.31
C PRO A 17 17.79 -1.51 1.67
N LEU A 18 18.19 -2.40 0.78
CA LEU A 18 18.11 -3.85 1.03
C LEU A 18 18.92 -4.29 2.24
N THR A 19 19.95 -3.53 2.61
CA THR A 19 20.78 -3.79 3.80
C THR A 19 20.06 -3.46 5.11
N GLU A 20 18.99 -2.68 5.06
CA GLU A 20 18.18 -2.25 6.20
C GLU A 20 16.78 -2.89 6.21
N PHE A 21 16.55 -3.82 5.29
CA PHE A 21 15.25 -4.46 5.09
C PHE A 21 15.29 -5.94 5.49
N SER A 22 14.30 -6.40 6.21
CA SER A 22 14.07 -7.81 6.51
C SER A 22 12.58 -8.13 6.59
N TRP A 23 12.22 -9.34 6.17
CA TRP A 23 10.88 -9.87 6.44
C TRP A 23 10.84 -10.40 7.88
N THR A 24 9.90 -9.90 8.67
CA THR A 24 9.72 -10.31 10.07
C THR A 24 8.72 -11.46 10.20
N ARG A 25 7.84 -11.62 9.20
CA ARG A 25 6.82 -12.66 9.21
C ARG A 25 6.38 -13.02 7.78
N GLY A 26 6.34 -14.33 7.48
CA GLY A 26 5.82 -14.87 6.23
C GLY A 26 6.60 -14.44 4.99
N ASP A 27 6.12 -14.89 3.84
CA ASP A 27 6.67 -14.57 2.53
C ASP A 27 5.59 -13.97 1.65
N PRO A 28 5.85 -12.83 1.00
CA PRO A 28 4.92 -12.26 0.04
C PRO A 28 4.78 -13.16 -1.18
N ALA A 29 3.66 -13.05 -1.88
CA ALA A 29 3.58 -13.47 -3.26
C ALA A 29 4.20 -12.40 -4.16
N GLU A 30 4.79 -12.80 -5.28
CA GLU A 30 5.36 -11.87 -6.25
C GLU A 30 4.82 -12.12 -7.65
N PHE A 31 4.49 -11.03 -8.35
CA PHE A 31 4.18 -11.03 -9.76
C PHE A 31 5.27 -10.28 -10.54
N ARG A 32 5.82 -10.94 -11.55
CA ARG A 32 6.78 -10.32 -12.47
C ARG A 32 6.03 -9.43 -13.46
N SER A 33 5.94 -8.14 -13.17
CA SER A 33 5.25 -7.17 -14.02
C SER A 33 6.03 -6.77 -15.28
N SER A 34 7.32 -7.11 -15.33
CA SER A 34 8.19 -7.09 -16.50
C SER A 34 9.36 -8.06 -16.28
N GLN A 35 10.24 -8.19 -17.27
CA GLN A 35 11.47 -9.01 -17.11
C GLN A 35 12.36 -8.51 -15.98
N LYS A 36 12.30 -7.22 -15.65
CA LYS A 36 13.16 -6.53 -14.68
C LYS A 36 12.47 -6.15 -13.36
N VAL A 37 11.14 -6.30 -13.28
CA VAL A 37 10.39 -5.76 -12.15
C VAL A 37 9.50 -6.82 -11.51
N GLY A 38 9.73 -7.09 -10.24
CA GLY A 38 8.85 -7.82 -9.33
C GLY A 38 7.94 -6.85 -8.54
N ARG A 39 6.72 -7.29 -8.28
CA ARG A 39 5.76 -6.63 -7.41
C ARG A 39 5.25 -7.61 -6.39
N GLY A 40 5.52 -7.32 -5.11
CA GLY A 40 5.09 -8.14 -4.02
C GLY A 40 3.74 -7.70 -3.46
N PHE A 41 2.99 -8.69 -3.02
CA PHE A 41 1.70 -8.48 -2.36
C PHE A 41 1.45 -9.57 -1.32
N CYS A 42 0.62 -9.26 -0.34
CA CYS A 42 0.20 -10.26 0.64
C CYS A 42 -0.62 -11.35 -0.06
N ARG A 43 -0.21 -12.61 0.07
CA ARG A 43 -0.90 -13.74 -0.57
C ARG A 43 -2.28 -14.02 0.01
N ASP A 44 -2.52 -13.58 1.25
CA ASP A 44 -3.76 -13.85 1.96
C ASP A 44 -4.84 -12.79 1.69
N CYS A 45 -4.45 -11.50 1.65
CA CYS A 45 -5.40 -10.40 1.48
C CYS A 45 -5.20 -9.54 0.22
N GLY A 46 -4.14 -9.81 -0.56
CA GLY A 46 -3.87 -9.08 -1.80
C GLY A 46 -3.28 -7.67 -1.63
N THR A 47 -3.01 -7.23 -0.41
CA THR A 47 -2.44 -5.89 -0.16
C THR A 47 -1.10 -5.72 -0.90
N PRO A 48 -0.94 -4.70 -1.76
CA PRO A 48 0.34 -4.40 -2.40
C PRO A 48 1.40 -4.05 -1.36
N LEU A 49 2.55 -4.74 -1.41
CA LEU A 49 3.62 -4.58 -0.43
C LEU A 49 4.82 -3.83 -0.99
N TYR A 50 5.27 -4.19 -2.21
CA TYR A 50 6.47 -3.56 -2.76
C TYR A 50 6.53 -3.57 -4.29
N TYR A 51 7.39 -2.69 -4.79
CA TYR A 51 7.97 -2.69 -6.11
C TYR A 51 9.48 -2.93 -6.00
N ARG A 52 10.05 -3.79 -6.83
CA ARG A 52 11.50 -4.04 -6.87
C ARG A 52 11.98 -4.20 -8.30
N HIS A 53 12.96 -3.39 -8.68
CA HIS A 53 13.78 -3.64 -9.88
C HIS A 53 14.91 -4.60 -9.52
N GLU A 54 15.18 -5.61 -10.34
CA GLU A 54 16.11 -6.70 -10.00
C GLU A 54 17.55 -6.21 -9.70
N ASP A 55 18.01 -5.17 -10.42
CA ASP A 55 19.35 -4.60 -10.23
C ASP A 55 19.40 -3.49 -9.15
N SER A 56 18.27 -3.21 -8.48
CA SER A 56 18.22 -2.15 -7.45
C SER A 56 18.82 -2.64 -6.14
N ARG A 57 19.51 -1.72 -5.46
CA ARG A 57 19.93 -1.88 -4.06
C ARG A 57 18.85 -1.50 -3.05
N HIS A 58 17.67 -1.12 -3.55
CA HIS A 58 16.53 -0.73 -2.75
C HIS A 58 15.31 -1.58 -3.10
N ILE A 59 14.47 -1.80 -2.12
CA ILE A 59 13.08 -2.22 -2.29
C ILE A 59 12.18 -0.99 -2.07
N SER A 60 11.17 -0.80 -2.90
CA SER A 60 10.24 0.32 -2.77
C SER A 60 8.94 -0.19 -2.14
N MET A 61 8.80 0.03 -0.84
CA MET A 61 7.63 -0.42 -0.07
C MET A 61 6.42 0.46 -0.33
N SER A 62 5.25 -0.14 -0.45
CA SER A 62 3.99 0.60 -0.53
C SER A 62 3.71 1.30 0.80
N ILE A 63 3.34 2.58 0.75
CA ILE A 63 3.10 3.38 1.97
C ILE A 63 2.00 2.77 2.86
N GLY A 64 0.97 2.17 2.25
CA GLY A 64 -0.09 1.49 2.99
C GLY A 64 0.33 0.19 3.70
N ALA A 65 1.58 -0.27 3.52
CA ALA A 65 2.14 -1.41 4.25
C ALA A 65 2.91 -1.00 5.53
N PHE A 66 3.01 0.30 5.82
CA PHE A 66 3.60 0.81 7.06
C PHE A 66 2.57 0.87 8.18
N ASP A 67 2.98 0.61 9.40
CA ASP A 67 2.13 0.74 10.60
C ASP A 67 1.72 2.19 10.86
N ASP A 68 2.61 3.15 10.57
CA ASP A 68 2.34 4.58 10.63
C ASP A 68 2.68 5.28 9.29
N PRO A 69 1.79 5.20 8.30
CA PRO A 69 2.01 5.84 7.00
C PRO A 69 2.05 7.37 7.08
N ALA A 70 1.43 7.98 8.11
CA ALA A 70 1.41 9.42 8.29
C ALA A 70 2.78 10.00 8.65
N SER A 71 3.68 9.18 9.23
CA SER A 71 5.04 9.58 9.56
C SER A 71 5.96 9.73 8.34
N VAL A 72 5.54 9.23 7.18
CA VAL A 72 6.37 9.23 5.96
C VAL A 72 6.14 10.53 5.16
N PRO A 73 7.15 11.42 5.04
CA PRO A 73 6.99 12.64 4.29
C PRO A 73 6.97 12.40 2.79
N LEU A 74 6.23 13.25 2.07
CA LEU A 74 6.32 13.30 0.61
C LEU A 74 7.65 13.95 0.20
N ALA A 75 8.35 13.33 -0.75
CA ALA A 75 9.66 13.79 -1.21
C ALA A 75 9.65 14.26 -2.66
N PHE A 76 9.12 13.46 -3.59
CA PHE A 76 9.11 13.79 -5.02
C PHE A 76 8.03 13.01 -5.77
N GLN A 77 7.79 13.40 -7.02
CA GLN A 77 6.95 12.69 -7.97
C GLN A 77 7.81 12.18 -9.14
N LEU A 78 7.53 10.98 -9.60
CA LEU A 78 8.20 10.33 -10.72
C LEU A 78 7.17 9.80 -11.73
N GLY A 79 7.53 9.74 -13.02
CA GLY A 79 6.64 9.24 -14.06
C GLY A 79 5.52 10.22 -14.41
N MET A 80 5.86 11.51 -14.45
CA MET A 80 4.89 12.59 -14.68
C MET A 80 4.18 12.51 -16.03
N GLU A 81 4.75 11.82 -16.99
CA GLU A 81 4.14 11.55 -18.30
C GLU A 81 2.83 10.75 -18.23
N ALA A 82 2.65 10.00 -17.13
CA ALA A 82 1.46 9.17 -16.89
C ALA A 82 0.57 9.75 -15.78
N ARG A 83 0.84 10.97 -15.32
CA ARG A 83 0.09 11.62 -14.23
C ARG A 83 -1.37 11.86 -14.63
N LEU A 84 -2.30 11.38 -13.83
CA LEU A 84 -3.72 11.57 -14.06
C LEU A 84 -4.16 12.96 -13.53
N PRO A 85 -4.93 13.74 -14.31
CA PRO A 85 -5.34 15.09 -13.92
C PRO A 85 -6.28 15.13 -12.71
N GLN A 86 -6.94 14.03 -12.38
CA GLN A 86 -7.83 13.90 -11.22
C GLN A 86 -7.12 14.16 -9.89
N ILE A 87 -5.79 13.96 -9.83
CA ILE A 87 -4.99 14.22 -8.62
C ILE A 87 -5.13 15.69 -8.18
N ASP A 88 -5.15 16.64 -9.12
CA ASP A 88 -5.27 18.07 -8.83
C ASP A 88 -6.65 18.46 -8.31
N GLN A 89 -7.64 17.59 -8.51
CA GLN A 89 -9.02 17.86 -8.10
C GLN A 89 -9.31 17.43 -6.65
N LEU A 90 -8.47 16.55 -6.07
CA LEU A 90 -8.74 15.93 -4.76
C LEU A 90 -8.99 16.97 -3.66
N ALA A 91 -8.18 18.02 -3.58
CA ALA A 91 -8.29 19.06 -2.55
C ALA A 91 -9.58 19.87 -2.63
N GLY A 92 -10.20 19.95 -3.81
CA GLY A 92 -11.43 20.70 -4.06
C GLY A 92 -12.72 19.89 -3.92
N LEU A 93 -12.63 18.59 -3.64
CA LEU A 93 -13.81 17.75 -3.52
C LEU A 93 -14.54 17.97 -2.19
N LYS A 94 -15.86 17.76 -2.22
CA LYS A 94 -16.68 17.79 -1.01
C LYS A 94 -16.20 16.74 -0.02
N GLN A 95 -16.01 17.14 1.23
CA GLN A 95 -15.66 16.27 2.33
C GLN A 95 -16.92 15.89 3.13
N TYR A 96 -17.10 14.61 3.40
CA TYR A 96 -18.29 14.08 4.07
C TYR A 96 -18.10 13.76 5.57
N GLY A 97 -16.92 14.04 6.13
CA GLY A 97 -16.59 13.68 7.51
C GLY A 97 -16.11 12.24 7.67
N SER A 98 -16.29 11.67 8.84
CA SER A 98 -15.83 10.30 9.13
C SER A 98 -16.70 9.23 8.45
N THR A 99 -16.15 8.02 8.34
CA THR A 99 -16.90 6.86 7.84
C THR A 99 -18.08 6.54 8.75
N GLU A 100 -17.92 6.68 10.06
CA GLU A 100 -18.96 6.48 11.05
C GLU A 100 -20.11 7.48 10.92
N ASP A 101 -19.81 8.74 10.63
CA ASP A 101 -20.83 9.76 10.39
C ASP A 101 -21.59 9.53 9.08
N THR A 102 -20.90 8.98 8.08
CA THR A 102 -21.45 8.79 6.72
C THR A 102 -22.18 7.45 6.58
N MET A 103 -21.69 6.41 7.25
CA MET A 103 -22.22 5.03 7.19
C MET A 103 -22.37 4.44 8.61
N PRO A 104 -23.21 5.03 9.48
CA PRO A 104 -23.26 4.66 10.91
C PRO A 104 -23.67 3.21 11.16
N ASP A 105 -24.50 2.63 10.29
CA ASP A 105 -24.97 1.25 10.43
C ASP A 105 -23.93 0.21 9.95
N GLN A 106 -23.06 0.58 9.00
CA GLN A 106 -22.14 -0.35 8.32
C GLN A 106 -20.72 -0.26 8.88
N ALA A 107 -20.25 0.94 9.19
CA ALA A 107 -18.86 1.16 9.59
C ALA A 107 -18.44 0.35 10.83
N PRO A 108 -19.24 0.23 11.91
CA PRO A 108 -18.90 -0.59 13.06
C PRO A 108 -18.72 -2.07 12.72
N ALA A 109 -19.61 -2.63 11.88
CA ALA A 109 -19.56 -4.03 11.47
C ALA A 109 -18.33 -4.31 10.58
N ILE A 110 -18.02 -3.42 9.63
CA ILE A 110 -16.83 -3.51 8.77
C ILE A 110 -15.56 -3.49 9.63
N ARG A 111 -15.48 -2.58 10.59
CA ARG A 111 -14.32 -2.49 11.49
C ARG A 111 -14.17 -3.73 12.36
N ALA A 112 -15.25 -4.22 12.94
CA ALA A 112 -15.23 -5.39 13.82
C ALA A 112 -14.82 -6.68 13.10
N THR A 113 -15.08 -6.77 11.79
CA THR A 113 -14.77 -7.93 10.95
C THR A 113 -13.60 -7.70 9.99
N ASN A 114 -12.76 -6.69 10.26
CA ASN A 114 -11.58 -6.39 9.45
C ASN A 114 -10.60 -7.57 9.46
N ASN A 115 -10.26 -8.05 8.26
CA ASN A 115 -9.33 -9.14 8.01
C ASN A 115 -7.99 -8.67 7.39
N GLN A 116 -7.72 -7.37 7.38
CA GLN A 116 -6.38 -6.87 7.05
C GLN A 116 -5.42 -7.15 8.21
N HIS A 117 -4.13 -7.29 7.90
CA HIS A 117 -3.11 -7.35 8.93
C HIS A 117 -3.18 -6.09 9.81
N PRO A 118 -3.00 -6.22 11.14
CA PRO A 118 -3.00 -5.06 12.03
C PRO A 118 -1.77 -4.17 11.80
N ASP A 119 -1.89 -2.89 12.17
CA ASP A 119 -0.83 -1.89 12.07
C ASP A 119 0.13 -1.99 13.28
N HIS A 120 0.57 -3.20 13.60
CA HIS A 120 1.57 -3.51 14.61
C HIS A 120 2.13 -4.92 14.39
N ASP A 121 3.30 -5.20 14.95
CA ASP A 121 3.93 -6.50 14.87
C ASP A 121 3.10 -7.59 15.56
N THR A 122 3.00 -8.74 14.91
CA THR A 122 2.35 -9.94 15.45
C THR A 122 3.19 -11.19 15.15
N GLU A 123 3.20 -12.17 16.03
CA GLU A 123 3.86 -13.46 15.78
C GLU A 123 3.12 -14.29 14.73
N SER A 124 1.81 -14.17 14.70
CA SER A 124 0.95 -14.85 13.74
C SER A 124 -0.28 -14.00 13.43
N TRP A 125 -0.87 -14.26 12.27
CA TRP A 125 -2.14 -13.65 11.86
C TRP A 125 -3.01 -14.69 11.17
N THR A 126 -4.31 -14.68 11.50
CA THR A 126 -5.32 -15.52 10.87
C THR A 126 -6.55 -14.66 10.58
N PRO A 127 -7.13 -14.73 9.37
CA PRO A 127 -8.38 -14.04 9.07
C PRO A 127 -9.48 -14.45 10.05
N LYS A 128 -10.31 -13.48 10.45
CA LYS A 128 -11.52 -13.78 11.24
C LYS A 128 -12.53 -14.49 10.34
N ALA A 129 -13.14 -15.52 10.88
CA ALA A 129 -14.21 -16.24 10.19
C ALA A 129 -15.48 -15.40 10.08
#